data_1d7aa2c4bb082520d2ba27ca862050e2
#
_entry.id   1d7aa2c4bb082520d2ba27ca862050e2
#
_cell.length_a   1.000
_cell.length_b   1.000
_cell.length_c   1.000
_cell.angle_alpha   90.00
_cell.angle_beta   90.00
_cell.angle_gamma   90.00
#
_symmetry.space_group_name_H-M   'P 1'
#
loop_
_entity.id
_entity.type
_entity.pdbx_description
1 polymer ?
#
loop_
_entity_poly.entity_id
_entity_poly.type
_entity_poly.pdbx_seq_one_letter_code
_entity_poly.pdbx_strand_id
1 'polypeptide(L)'
;MAVVQADKPAMDKLIPHGVQGDQSRIDLDDEQTANAKAIIAATKKTGMDERAAVVSIATALQESKLENLGHLGDRNDHDSQGLFQQRPSSGWGTVEQITDPEYATTAFLKGLKQVDGWQDMPLTKAAQTVQVSAYPDHYAQWEQQAADLVTQHWNS
;
A
#
# COMPACT_ATOMS: atom_id res chain seq x y z
N MET A 1 24.12 23.93 -13.12
CA MET A 1 23.63 23.54 -12.08
C MET A 1 22.88 22.32 -12.10
N ALA A 2 23.27 21.38 -11.50
CA ALA A 2 22.63 20.12 -11.51
C ALA A 2 21.33 20.18 -10.76
N VAL A 3 20.38 19.56 -11.31
CA VAL A 3 19.11 19.55 -10.70
C VAL A 3 18.85 18.19 -10.14
N VAL A 4 18.60 18.15 -8.89
CA VAL A 4 18.45 16.89 -8.20
C VAL A 4 17.14 16.20 -8.50
N GLN A 5 16.28 16.82 -9.24
CA GLN A 5 14.95 16.27 -9.47
C GLN A 5 14.95 14.98 -10.25
N ALA A 6 16.05 14.65 -10.91
CA ALA A 6 16.17 13.39 -11.61
C ALA A 6 16.04 12.18 -10.68
N ASP A 7 16.27 12.38 -9.38
CA ASP A 7 16.19 11.28 -8.42
C ASP A 7 14.79 10.96 -7.96
N LYS A 8 13.81 11.81 -8.28
CA LYS A 8 12.44 11.60 -7.84
C LYS A 8 11.62 10.94 -8.93
N PRO A 9 10.77 9.97 -8.57
CA PRO A 9 9.86 9.38 -9.56
C PRO A 9 8.96 10.43 -10.18
N ALA A 10 8.69 10.29 -11.47
CA ALA A 10 7.77 11.18 -12.16
C ALA A 10 6.34 10.87 -11.75
N MET A 11 5.54 11.90 -11.53
CA MET A 11 4.17 11.70 -11.06
C MET A 11 3.32 10.89 -12.04
N ASP A 12 3.55 11.02 -13.34
CA ASP A 12 2.80 10.25 -14.33
C ASP A 12 3.10 8.74 -14.24
N LYS A 13 4.26 8.37 -13.69
CA LYS A 13 4.58 6.98 -13.46
C LYS A 13 3.89 6.45 -12.20
N LEU A 14 3.70 7.33 -11.22
CA LEU A 14 3.07 6.98 -9.95
C LEU A 14 1.55 6.90 -10.09
N ILE A 15 0.98 7.83 -10.86
CA ILE A 15 -0.47 7.92 -11.08
C ILE A 15 -0.72 8.02 -12.59
N PRO A 16 -0.61 6.90 -13.31
CA PRO A 16 -0.65 6.93 -14.79
C PRO A 16 -1.95 7.50 -15.37
N HIS A 17 -3.05 7.35 -14.66
CA HIS A 17 -4.36 7.78 -15.14
C HIS A 17 -4.98 8.89 -14.30
N GLY A 18 -4.16 9.57 -13.46
CA GLY A 18 -4.65 10.56 -12.51
C GLY A 18 -5.38 9.92 -11.35
N VAL A 19 -5.80 10.75 -10.40
CA VAL A 19 -6.52 10.24 -9.24
C VAL A 19 -8.02 10.15 -9.54
N GLN A 20 -8.68 9.22 -8.88
CA GLN A 20 -10.09 8.97 -9.07
C GLN A 20 -10.87 9.53 -7.87
N GLY A 21 -11.63 10.59 -8.10
CA GLY A 21 -12.50 11.16 -7.07
C GLY A 21 -11.76 12.01 -6.05
N ASP A 22 -12.49 12.41 -5.03
CA ASP A 22 -11.97 13.25 -3.96
C ASP A 22 -10.88 12.52 -3.19
N GLN A 23 -9.82 13.25 -2.85
CA GLN A 23 -8.68 12.65 -2.17
C GLN A 23 -8.70 12.97 -0.68
N SER A 24 -8.36 11.96 0.11
CA SER A 24 -8.22 12.08 1.55
C SER A 24 -6.75 12.19 1.92
N ARG A 25 -6.49 12.77 3.09
CA ARG A 25 -5.13 12.90 3.59
C ARG A 25 -5.18 12.91 5.10
N ILE A 26 -4.24 12.20 5.72
CA ILE A 26 -4.09 12.21 7.17
C ILE A 26 -2.67 12.61 7.52
N ASP A 27 -2.50 13.16 8.72
CA ASP A 27 -1.16 13.41 9.25
C ASP A 27 -0.59 12.10 9.75
N LEU A 28 0.67 11.84 9.43
CA LEU A 28 1.33 10.60 9.83
C LEU A 28 2.31 10.87 10.96
N ASP A 29 2.31 10.00 11.97
CA ASP A 29 3.33 10.04 13.01
C ASP A 29 4.58 9.29 12.55
N ASP A 30 5.60 9.21 13.41
CA ASP A 30 6.86 8.58 13.05
C ASP A 30 6.70 7.11 12.74
N GLU A 31 5.83 6.41 13.46
CA GLU A 31 5.61 4.99 13.24
C GLU A 31 4.91 4.74 11.90
N GLN A 32 3.89 5.53 11.59
CA GLN A 32 3.20 5.42 10.31
C GLN A 32 4.13 5.73 9.14
N THR A 33 4.98 6.75 9.30
CA THR A 33 5.97 7.07 8.28
C THR A 33 6.98 5.94 8.11
N ALA A 34 7.43 5.34 9.21
CA ALA A 34 8.32 4.18 9.15
C ALA A 34 7.66 3.00 8.44
N ASN A 35 6.37 2.80 8.66
CA ASN A 35 5.64 1.75 7.98
C ASN A 35 5.54 2.00 6.47
N ALA A 36 5.32 3.25 6.07
CA ALA A 36 5.33 3.60 4.65
C ALA A 36 6.70 3.31 4.01
N LYS A 37 7.77 3.66 4.72
CA LYS A 37 9.13 3.36 4.24
C LYS A 37 9.39 1.86 4.14
N ALA A 38 8.86 1.08 5.08
CA ALA A 38 9.00 -0.37 5.05
C ALA A 38 8.29 -0.96 3.83
N ILE A 39 7.11 -0.43 3.48
CA ILE A 39 6.38 -0.86 2.29
C ILE A 39 7.21 -0.56 1.04
N ILE A 40 7.79 0.63 0.96
CA ILE A 40 8.62 1.02 -0.18
C ILE A 40 9.83 0.09 -0.29
N ALA A 41 10.51 -0.17 0.83
CA ALA A 41 11.68 -1.05 0.84
C ALA A 41 11.32 -2.46 0.37
N ALA A 42 10.19 -3.00 0.84
CA ALA A 42 9.74 -4.32 0.42
C ALA A 42 9.39 -4.34 -1.07
N THR A 43 8.80 -3.27 -1.58
CA THR A 43 8.48 -3.15 -3.01
C THR A 43 9.76 -3.21 -3.85
N LYS A 44 10.78 -2.46 -3.46
CA LYS A 44 12.06 -2.47 -4.17
C LYS A 44 12.71 -3.84 -4.10
N LYS A 45 12.62 -4.49 -2.96
CA LYS A 45 13.22 -5.80 -2.74
C LYS A 45 12.58 -6.88 -3.59
N THR A 46 11.29 -6.75 -3.89
CA THR A 46 10.61 -7.70 -4.78
C THR A 46 10.85 -7.39 -6.25
N GLY A 47 11.54 -6.31 -6.56
CA GLY A 47 11.82 -5.91 -7.93
C GLY A 47 10.66 -5.22 -8.63
N MET A 48 9.67 -4.77 -7.90
CA MET A 48 8.52 -4.06 -8.46
C MET A 48 8.76 -2.56 -8.44
N ASP A 49 7.99 -1.82 -9.23
CA ASP A 49 8.24 -0.41 -9.47
C ASP A 49 7.48 0.51 -8.51
N GLU A 50 7.62 1.81 -8.76
CA GLU A 50 7.02 2.85 -7.94
C GLU A 50 5.50 2.76 -7.91
N ARG A 51 4.87 2.40 -9.02
CA ARG A 51 3.41 2.25 -9.07
C ARG A 51 2.95 1.15 -8.09
N ALA A 52 3.70 0.07 -7.98
CA ALA A 52 3.39 -0.98 -7.03
C ALA A 52 3.44 -0.46 -5.59
N ALA A 53 4.39 0.42 -5.28
CA ALA A 53 4.47 1.04 -3.96
C ALA A 53 3.26 1.95 -3.70
N VAL A 54 2.81 2.70 -4.71
CA VAL A 54 1.62 3.54 -4.58
C VAL A 54 0.39 2.70 -4.27
N VAL A 55 0.18 1.61 -5.01
CA VAL A 55 -0.96 0.72 -4.77
C VAL A 55 -0.89 0.13 -3.36
N SER A 56 0.29 -0.31 -2.95
CA SER A 56 0.48 -0.91 -1.63
C SER A 56 0.22 0.08 -0.50
N ILE A 57 0.76 1.30 -0.60
CA ILE A 57 0.57 2.30 0.44
C ILE A 57 -0.89 2.76 0.51
N ALA A 58 -1.53 2.99 -0.64
CA ALA A 58 -2.94 3.36 -0.65
C ALA A 58 -3.80 2.27 -0.02
N THR A 59 -3.48 1.01 -0.28
CA THR A 59 -4.18 -0.12 0.33
C THR A 59 -4.00 -0.10 1.85
N ALA A 60 -2.77 0.07 2.33
CA ALA A 60 -2.50 0.11 3.76
C ALA A 60 -3.16 1.31 4.44
N LEU A 61 -3.20 2.46 3.75
CA LEU A 61 -3.91 3.63 4.27
C LEU A 61 -5.40 3.34 4.46
N GLN A 62 -6.02 2.67 3.50
CA GLN A 62 -7.43 2.32 3.62
C GLN A 62 -7.66 1.28 4.70
N GLU A 63 -6.81 0.27 4.78
CA GLU A 63 -7.04 -0.85 5.69
C GLU A 63 -6.70 -0.52 7.15
N SER A 64 -5.63 0.23 7.38
CA SER A 64 -5.13 0.44 8.74
C SER A 64 -4.65 1.85 9.03
N LYS A 65 -4.72 2.76 8.08
CA LYS A 65 -4.11 4.10 8.15
C LYS A 65 -2.61 4.02 8.40
N LEU A 66 -1.96 3.00 7.85
CA LEU A 66 -0.53 2.72 8.03
C LEU A 66 -0.18 2.37 9.48
N GLU A 67 -1.14 1.88 10.24
CA GLU A 67 -0.87 1.37 11.58
C GLU A 67 -0.80 -0.15 11.54
N ASN A 68 0.23 -0.70 12.16
CA ASN A 68 0.42 -2.14 12.17
C ASN A 68 -0.43 -2.76 13.28
N LEU A 69 -1.72 -2.84 13.02
CA LEU A 69 -2.71 -3.22 14.02
C LEU A 69 -2.62 -4.70 14.35
N GLY A 70 -2.55 -5.01 15.65
CA GLY A 70 -2.66 -6.37 16.12
C GLY A 70 -4.12 -6.81 16.22
N HIS A 71 -4.34 -7.92 16.89
CA HIS A 71 -5.69 -8.43 17.11
C HIS A 71 -6.43 -7.51 18.07
N LEU A 72 -7.59 -7.01 17.66
CA LEU A 72 -8.39 -6.07 18.44
C LEU A 72 -9.53 -6.73 19.22
N GLY A 73 -9.53 -8.05 19.34
CA GLY A 73 -10.59 -8.78 20.06
C GLY A 73 -11.92 -8.62 19.36
N ASP A 74 -12.96 -8.29 20.12
CA ASP A 74 -14.30 -8.12 19.57
C ASP A 74 -14.43 -6.91 18.66
N ARG A 75 -13.39 -6.08 18.60
CA ARG A 75 -13.40 -4.86 17.78
C ARG A 75 -12.94 -5.10 16.36
N ASN A 76 -12.41 -6.29 16.08
CA ASN A 76 -12.00 -6.69 14.73
C ASN A 76 -13.14 -7.43 14.07
N ASP A 77 -13.28 -7.18 12.77
CA ASP A 77 -14.06 -8.09 11.95
C ASP A 77 -13.16 -9.27 11.65
N HIS A 78 -13.53 -10.42 12.15
CA HIS A 78 -12.75 -11.63 11.93
C HIS A 78 -11.36 -11.53 12.58
N ASP A 79 -10.33 -12.04 11.92
CA ASP A 79 -8.97 -12.08 12.44
C ASP A 79 -8.00 -11.22 11.65
N SER A 80 -8.49 -10.15 11.03
CA SER A 80 -7.65 -9.23 10.23
C SER A 80 -6.63 -8.51 11.09
N GLN A 81 -5.38 -8.49 10.67
CA GLN A 81 -4.29 -7.85 11.40
C GLN A 81 -3.27 -7.26 10.44
N GLY A 82 -2.43 -6.38 10.96
CA GLY A 82 -1.31 -5.79 10.23
C GLY A 82 -1.69 -4.62 9.36
N LEU A 83 -0.72 -4.13 8.62
CA LEU A 83 -0.88 -2.95 7.75
C LEU A 83 -1.96 -3.15 6.69
N PHE A 84 -2.09 -4.36 6.18
CA PHE A 84 -3.02 -4.69 5.10
C PHE A 84 -4.27 -5.39 5.60
N GLN A 85 -4.41 -5.53 6.92
CA GLN A 85 -5.54 -6.22 7.53
C GLN A 85 -5.80 -7.59 6.88
N GLN A 86 -4.73 -8.34 6.76
CA GLN A 86 -4.77 -9.70 6.22
C GLN A 86 -5.23 -10.68 7.30
N ARG A 87 -5.82 -11.78 6.88
CA ARG A 87 -6.40 -12.75 7.81
C ARG A 87 -5.61 -14.06 7.80
N PRO A 88 -5.08 -14.49 8.96
CA PRO A 88 -4.44 -15.82 9.03
C PRO A 88 -5.37 -16.93 8.54
N SER A 89 -6.65 -16.84 8.89
CA SER A 89 -7.64 -17.86 8.50
C SER A 89 -7.85 -17.91 6.99
N SER A 90 -7.49 -16.87 6.27
CA SER A 90 -7.60 -16.83 4.81
C SER A 90 -6.29 -17.20 4.10
N GLY A 91 -5.31 -17.67 4.83
CA GLY A 91 -4.08 -18.19 4.24
C GLY A 91 -3.00 -17.14 3.98
N TRP A 92 -3.15 -15.93 4.52
CA TRP A 92 -2.16 -14.87 4.31
C TRP A 92 -0.85 -15.12 5.06
N GLY A 93 -0.89 -15.90 6.14
CA GLY A 93 0.27 -16.20 6.94
C GLY A 93 -0.06 -16.32 8.42
N THR A 94 0.96 -16.53 9.25
CA THR A 94 0.78 -16.53 10.70
C THR A 94 0.61 -15.09 11.21
N VAL A 95 0.20 -14.94 12.46
CA VAL A 95 0.08 -13.62 13.08
C VAL A 95 1.41 -12.88 13.03
N GLU A 96 2.51 -13.56 13.35
CA GLU A 96 3.84 -12.95 13.32
C GLU A 96 4.21 -12.48 11.93
N GLN A 97 3.86 -13.24 10.90
CA GLN A 97 4.14 -12.88 9.52
C GLN A 97 3.30 -11.69 9.07
N ILE A 98 2.02 -11.73 9.35
CA ILE A 98 1.08 -10.69 8.91
C ILE A 98 1.38 -9.35 9.59
N THR A 99 1.86 -9.38 10.83
CA THR A 99 2.22 -8.14 11.55
C THR A 99 3.66 -7.72 11.33
N ASP A 100 4.38 -8.41 10.44
CA ASP A 100 5.69 -7.98 9.96
C ASP A 100 5.47 -7.15 8.68
N PRO A 101 5.79 -5.84 8.69
CA PRO A 101 5.53 -5.00 7.52
C PRO A 101 6.16 -5.52 6.23
N GLU A 102 7.37 -6.06 6.29
CA GLU A 102 8.01 -6.58 5.09
C GLU A 102 7.29 -7.82 4.56
N TYR A 103 6.95 -8.76 5.42
CA TYR A 103 6.24 -9.97 5.00
C TYR A 103 4.87 -9.64 4.43
N ALA A 104 4.11 -8.81 5.14
CA ALA A 104 2.77 -8.46 4.73
C ALA A 104 2.76 -7.75 3.38
N THR A 105 3.70 -6.82 3.18
CA THR A 105 3.82 -6.11 1.91
C THR A 105 4.22 -7.07 0.79
N THR A 106 5.18 -7.96 1.06
CA THR A 106 5.61 -8.94 0.05
C THR A 106 4.45 -9.85 -0.36
N ALA A 107 3.64 -10.28 0.61
CA ALA A 107 2.47 -11.12 0.31
C ALA A 107 1.45 -10.36 -0.55
N PHE A 108 1.19 -9.10 -0.23
CA PHE A 108 0.30 -8.27 -1.03
C PHE A 108 0.85 -8.11 -2.46
N LEU A 109 2.14 -7.83 -2.60
CA LEU A 109 2.76 -7.62 -3.89
C LEU A 109 2.78 -8.88 -4.75
N LYS A 110 2.94 -10.05 -4.13
CA LYS A 110 2.82 -11.31 -4.87
C LYS A 110 1.42 -11.48 -5.45
N GLY A 111 0.40 -11.11 -4.69
CA GLY A 111 -0.97 -11.12 -5.19
C GLY A 111 -1.17 -10.12 -6.32
N LEU A 112 -0.65 -8.91 -6.15
CA LEU A 112 -0.78 -7.86 -7.16
C LEU A 112 -0.10 -8.28 -8.48
N LYS A 113 1.07 -8.91 -8.38
CA LYS A 113 1.80 -9.36 -9.56
C LYS A 113 1.03 -10.38 -10.38
N GLN A 114 0.11 -11.11 -9.76
CA GLN A 114 -0.72 -12.09 -10.44
C GLN A 114 -1.90 -11.47 -11.18
N VAL A 115 -2.18 -10.20 -10.97
CA VAL A 115 -3.31 -9.52 -11.59
C VAL A 115 -2.87 -8.99 -12.95
N ASP A 116 -3.35 -9.60 -14.02
CA ASP A 116 -2.97 -9.19 -15.38
C ASP A 116 -3.39 -7.75 -15.63
N GLY A 117 -2.43 -6.93 -16.10
CA GLY A 117 -2.70 -5.54 -16.43
C GLY A 117 -2.88 -4.60 -15.25
N TRP A 118 -2.46 -5.02 -14.07
CA TRP A 118 -2.67 -4.20 -12.85
C TRP A 118 -2.09 -2.78 -12.99
N GLN A 119 -1.01 -2.62 -13.74
CA GLN A 119 -0.36 -1.31 -13.92
C GLN A 119 -1.22 -0.34 -14.70
N ASP A 120 -2.11 -0.84 -15.55
CA ASP A 120 -2.99 -0.01 -16.37
C ASP A 120 -4.41 0.10 -15.78
N MET A 121 -4.64 -0.49 -14.63
CA MET A 121 -5.94 -0.43 -13.96
C MET A 121 -6.04 0.80 -13.08
N PRO A 122 -7.26 1.30 -12.83
CA PRO A 122 -7.46 2.21 -11.70
C PRO A 122 -6.98 1.56 -10.42
N LEU A 123 -6.40 2.36 -9.52
CA LEU A 123 -5.82 1.85 -8.29
C LEU A 123 -6.80 0.99 -7.50
N THR A 124 -8.04 1.46 -7.38
CA THR A 124 -9.02 0.74 -6.56
C THR A 124 -9.30 -0.65 -7.10
N LYS A 125 -9.30 -0.82 -8.43
CA LYS A 125 -9.53 -2.12 -9.03
C LYS A 125 -8.37 -3.07 -8.75
N ALA A 126 -7.14 -2.59 -8.87
CA ALA A 126 -5.96 -3.40 -8.59
C ALA A 126 -5.94 -3.83 -7.12
N ALA A 127 -6.15 -2.88 -6.20
CA ALA A 127 -6.14 -3.18 -4.77
C ALA A 127 -7.25 -4.15 -4.40
N GLN A 128 -8.46 -3.94 -4.93
CA GLN A 128 -9.60 -4.76 -4.61
C GLN A 128 -9.42 -6.20 -5.09
N THR A 129 -8.80 -6.39 -6.24
CA THR A 129 -8.58 -7.72 -6.77
C THR A 129 -7.70 -8.56 -5.82
N VAL A 130 -6.74 -7.90 -5.14
CA VAL A 130 -5.90 -8.58 -4.17
C VAL A 130 -6.59 -8.73 -2.82
N GLN A 131 -7.22 -7.67 -2.32
CA GLN A 131 -7.76 -7.60 -0.96
C GLN A 131 -9.17 -8.19 -0.80
N VAL A 132 -10.00 -8.10 -1.82
CA VAL A 132 -11.41 -8.54 -1.79
C VAL A 132 -12.13 -7.90 -0.60
N SER A 133 -12.09 -6.56 -0.56
CA SER A 133 -12.65 -5.78 0.55
C SER A 133 -14.16 -5.57 0.37
N ALA A 134 -14.85 -5.30 1.49
CA ALA A 134 -16.25 -4.89 1.47
C ALA A 134 -16.43 -3.48 0.89
N TYR A 135 -15.36 -2.69 0.81
CA TYR A 135 -15.40 -1.30 0.37
C TYR A 135 -14.46 -1.08 -0.82
N PRO A 136 -14.78 -1.66 -1.99
CA PRO A 136 -13.84 -1.68 -3.12
C PRO A 136 -13.48 -0.30 -3.66
N ASP A 137 -14.35 0.70 -3.48
CA ASP A 137 -14.11 2.02 -4.04
C ASP A 137 -13.36 2.96 -3.09
N HIS A 138 -13.08 2.54 -1.86
CA HIS A 138 -12.47 3.41 -0.86
C HIS A 138 -10.96 3.58 -1.02
N TYR A 139 -10.30 2.71 -1.78
CA TYR A 139 -8.85 2.79 -1.95
C TYR A 139 -8.43 4.02 -2.74
N ALA A 140 -9.25 4.44 -3.69
CA ALA A 140 -8.91 5.52 -4.60
C ALA A 140 -8.67 6.86 -3.89
N GLN A 141 -9.32 7.08 -2.75
CA GLN A 141 -9.18 8.34 -2.02
C GLN A 141 -7.77 8.56 -1.47
N TRP A 142 -6.96 7.52 -1.39
CA TRP A 142 -5.62 7.59 -0.82
C TRP A 142 -4.51 7.66 -1.87
N GLU A 143 -4.87 7.64 -3.15
CA GLU A 143 -3.88 7.54 -4.22
C GLU A 143 -2.90 8.71 -4.24
N GLN A 144 -3.39 9.95 -4.03
CA GLN A 144 -2.50 11.11 -4.05
C GLN A 144 -1.53 11.10 -2.87
N GLN A 145 -2.01 10.81 -1.66
CA GLN A 145 -1.12 10.76 -0.51
C GLN A 145 -0.10 9.62 -0.64
N ALA A 146 -0.53 8.48 -1.16
CA ALA A 146 0.39 7.37 -1.41
C ALA A 146 1.47 7.76 -2.41
N ALA A 147 1.10 8.45 -3.49
CA ALA A 147 2.06 8.90 -4.49
C ALA A 147 3.04 9.92 -3.89
N ASP A 148 2.55 10.82 -3.04
CA ASP A 148 3.41 11.79 -2.37
C ASP A 148 4.43 11.09 -1.46
N LEU A 149 4.02 10.06 -0.74
CA LEU A 149 4.92 9.30 0.12
C LEU A 149 5.99 8.56 -0.70
N VAL A 150 5.60 7.98 -1.83
CA VAL A 150 6.56 7.31 -2.71
C VAL A 150 7.55 8.32 -3.27
N THR A 151 7.06 9.48 -3.74
CA THR A 151 7.92 10.54 -4.25
C THR A 151 8.94 10.96 -3.19
N GLN A 152 8.49 11.10 -1.95
CA GLN A 152 9.34 11.59 -0.86
C GLN A 152 10.37 10.55 -0.42
N HIS A 153 10.03 9.28 -0.44
CA HIS A 153 10.85 8.26 0.21
C HIS A 153 11.47 7.21 -0.71
N TRP A 154 11.15 7.21 -2.01
CA TRP A 154 11.62 6.15 -2.92
C TRP A 154 13.14 6.05 -2.97
N ASN A 155 13.81 7.18 -2.98
CA ASN A 155 15.27 7.23 -3.07
C ASN A 155 15.95 7.63 -1.76
N SER A 156 15.26 7.53 -0.66
CA SER A 156 15.87 7.90 0.62
C SER A 156 16.46 6.70 1.37
#